data_6ad80469e3541a8ee75c5a00e490fa19
#
_entry.id   6ad80469e3541a8ee75c5a00e490fa19
#
_cell.length_a   1.000
_cell.length_b   1.000
_cell.length_c   1.000
_cell.angle_alpha   90.00
_cell.angle_beta   90.00
_cell.angle_gamma   90.00
#
_symmetry.space_group_name_H-M   'P 1'
#
loop_
_entity.id
_entity.type
_entity.pdbx_description
1 polymer ?
#
loop_
_entity_poly.entity_id
_entity_poly.type
_entity_poly.pdbx_seq_one_letter_code
_entity_poly.pdbx_strand_id
1 'polypeptide(L)'
;TVVSISMTYAEDVASIPEHIPGVIAGVFSGFSVASVVGVPIASTITHVFGWRAAFITIFVATLALLALLFVKLPRQNRLKAGSILEQFKLFLDKRISIGCAIVFLAGASTYCFYTYLTPIFQQELHIPDSMLSLALLIFGIAAITSNVSSGQVANKTGIRMLPLIYVIQTVCLLLLPIATHNLVSGGLVLFILGVVMYLLNSPLQMHFLKIATREHPACVNLASSLISVFFNFGIAAGSAMGGVIVKYAGLRFVGIGGAVPGIGAIICAVILLQIMKPGADIR
;
A
#
# COMPACT_ATOMS: atom_id res chain seq x y z
N THR A 1 8.34 0.68 10.82
CA THR A 1 9.16 1.41 11.80
C THR A 1 9.34 2.88 11.43
N VAL A 2 10.13 3.28 10.40
CA VAL A 2 10.28 4.70 10.01
C VAL A 2 8.95 5.28 9.56
N VAL A 3 8.20 4.59 8.70
CA VAL A 3 6.87 5.00 8.24
C VAL A 3 5.90 5.15 9.42
N SER A 4 5.88 4.21 10.37
CA SER A 4 5.01 4.28 11.53
C SER A 4 5.33 5.49 12.42
N ILE A 5 6.61 5.78 12.65
CA ILE A 5 7.05 6.96 13.40
C ILE A 5 6.65 8.23 12.65
N SER A 6 6.88 8.30 11.34
CA SER A 6 6.46 9.46 10.53
C SER A 6 4.96 9.70 10.58
N MET A 7 4.13 8.63 10.64
CA MET A 7 2.68 8.74 10.80
C MET A 7 2.28 9.32 12.15
N THR A 8 2.97 8.95 13.23
CA THR A 8 2.71 9.52 14.56
C THR A 8 3.01 11.02 14.61
N TYR A 9 4.08 11.45 13.91
CA TYR A 9 4.42 12.86 13.79
C TYR A 9 3.52 13.63 12.80
N ALA A 10 2.74 12.94 11.96
CA ALA A 10 1.83 13.60 11.03
C ALA A 10 0.79 14.47 11.74
N GLU A 11 0.33 14.07 12.94
CA GLU A 11 -0.57 14.84 13.78
C GLU A 11 0.10 16.09 14.37
N ASP A 12 1.38 15.98 14.75
CA ASP A 12 2.14 17.10 15.32
C ASP A 12 2.58 18.13 14.25
N VAL A 13 2.77 17.69 13.01
CA VAL A 13 3.22 18.54 11.88
C VAL A 13 2.03 19.23 11.20
N ALA A 14 0.86 18.59 11.18
CA ALA A 14 -0.34 19.18 10.63
C ALA A 14 -0.94 20.19 11.60
N SER A 15 -0.69 21.47 11.39
CA SER A 15 -1.23 22.57 12.20
C SER A 15 -2.77 22.64 12.18
N ILE A 16 -3.42 21.97 11.22
CA ILE A 16 -4.88 21.96 11.01
C ILE A 16 -5.31 20.50 10.76
N PRO A 17 -6.35 19.98 11.47
CA PRO A 17 -6.81 18.60 11.33
C PRO A 17 -7.17 18.18 9.90
N GLU A 18 -7.63 19.12 9.07
CA GLU A 18 -7.97 18.88 7.66
C GLU A 18 -6.74 18.54 6.80
N HIS A 19 -5.53 18.88 7.24
CA HIS A 19 -4.29 18.60 6.52
C HIS A 19 -3.69 17.24 6.86
N ILE A 20 -4.12 16.58 7.93
CA ILE A 20 -3.58 15.27 8.37
C ILE A 20 -3.63 14.22 7.25
N PRO A 21 -4.76 14.03 6.50
CA PRO A 21 -4.79 13.06 5.41
C PRO A 21 -3.81 13.37 4.29
N GLY A 22 -3.55 14.66 4.03
CA GLY A 22 -2.55 15.10 3.05
C GLY A 22 -1.12 14.77 3.48
N VAL A 23 -0.79 14.97 4.75
CA VAL A 23 0.52 14.61 5.32
C VAL A 23 0.72 13.09 5.27
N ILE A 24 -0.29 12.31 5.62
CA ILE A 24 -0.28 10.84 5.53
C ILE A 24 -0.07 10.40 4.07
N ALA A 25 -0.81 10.97 3.13
CA ALA A 25 -0.64 10.71 1.71
C ALA A 25 0.76 11.07 1.22
N GLY A 26 1.34 12.17 1.71
CA GLY A 26 2.72 12.58 1.44
C GLY A 26 3.75 11.54 1.88
N VAL A 27 3.61 10.98 3.08
CA VAL A 27 4.50 9.91 3.58
C VAL A 27 4.40 8.66 2.71
N PHE A 28 3.17 8.22 2.34
CA PHE A 28 2.98 7.09 1.43
C PHE A 28 3.46 7.37 0.01
N SER A 29 3.35 8.63 -0.46
CA SER A 29 3.89 9.03 -1.77
C SER A 29 5.40 8.89 -1.83
N GLY A 30 6.11 9.11 -0.72
CA GLY A 30 7.55 8.82 -0.62
C GLY A 30 7.89 7.37 -0.94
N PHE A 31 7.07 6.42 -0.50
CA PHE A 31 7.23 4.99 -0.84
C PHE A 31 7.05 4.75 -2.35
N SER A 32 6.07 5.38 -2.97
CA SER A 32 5.84 5.27 -4.42
C SER A 32 6.96 5.92 -5.23
N VAL A 33 7.42 7.10 -4.83
CA VAL A 33 8.57 7.77 -5.46
C VAL A 33 9.81 6.88 -5.37
N ALA A 34 10.07 6.30 -4.19
CA ALA A 34 11.19 5.37 -4.00
C ALA A 34 11.07 4.14 -4.92
N SER A 35 9.86 3.61 -5.13
CA SER A 35 9.64 2.47 -6.04
C SER A 35 9.87 2.84 -7.50
N VAL A 36 9.43 4.03 -7.92
CA VAL A 36 9.52 4.49 -9.32
C VAL A 36 10.94 4.92 -9.69
N VAL A 37 11.60 5.66 -8.82
CA VAL A 37 12.94 6.20 -9.06
C VAL A 37 14.01 5.22 -8.59
N GLY A 38 13.78 4.55 -7.47
CA GLY A 38 14.73 3.62 -6.85
C GLY A 38 14.98 2.37 -7.69
N VAL A 39 13.92 1.80 -8.29
CA VAL A 39 14.08 0.58 -9.12
C VAL A 39 14.92 0.83 -10.36
N PRO A 40 14.69 1.86 -11.19
CA PRO A 40 15.57 2.19 -12.31
C PRO A 40 17.02 2.51 -11.87
N ILE A 41 17.19 3.27 -10.79
CA ILE A 41 18.53 3.59 -10.27
C ILE A 41 19.24 2.31 -9.81
N ALA A 42 18.57 1.47 -9.01
CA ALA A 42 19.13 0.22 -8.53
C ALA A 42 19.46 -0.73 -9.70
N SER A 43 18.59 -0.81 -10.71
CA SER A 43 18.83 -1.59 -11.92
C SER A 43 20.05 -1.10 -12.68
N THR A 44 20.19 0.21 -12.91
CA THR A 44 21.36 0.80 -13.57
C THR A 44 22.64 0.54 -12.79
N ILE A 45 22.63 0.74 -11.47
CA ILE A 45 23.79 0.44 -10.63
C ILE A 45 24.14 -1.05 -10.70
N THR A 46 23.16 -1.92 -10.69
CA THR A 46 23.36 -3.37 -10.78
C THR A 46 23.98 -3.77 -12.12
N HIS A 47 23.55 -3.16 -13.21
CA HIS A 47 24.10 -3.43 -14.55
C HIS A 47 25.53 -2.94 -14.70
N VAL A 48 25.88 -1.77 -14.16
CA VAL A 48 27.21 -1.16 -14.35
C VAL A 48 28.21 -1.66 -13.31
N PHE A 49 27.82 -1.78 -12.04
CA PHE A 49 28.70 -2.05 -10.90
C PHE A 49 28.43 -3.39 -10.20
N GLY A 50 27.43 -4.13 -10.67
CA GLY A 50 27.00 -5.39 -10.07
C GLY A 50 26.03 -5.21 -8.89
N TRP A 51 25.32 -6.29 -8.54
CA TRP A 51 24.25 -6.28 -7.54
C TRP A 51 24.72 -5.83 -6.13
N ARG A 52 26.00 -6.11 -5.77
CA ARG A 52 26.57 -5.68 -4.47
C ARG A 52 26.61 -4.17 -4.33
N ALA A 53 26.93 -3.45 -5.40
CA ALA A 53 26.95 -1.99 -5.41
C ALA A 53 25.57 -1.38 -5.15
N ALA A 54 24.49 -1.98 -5.67
CA ALA A 54 23.14 -1.53 -5.38
C ALA A 54 22.82 -1.64 -3.87
N PHE A 55 23.18 -2.74 -3.21
CA PHE A 55 23.00 -2.89 -1.76
C PHE A 55 23.85 -1.90 -0.95
N ILE A 56 25.09 -1.66 -1.36
CA ILE A 56 25.98 -0.66 -0.71
C ILE A 56 25.37 0.74 -0.84
N THR A 57 24.83 1.09 -2.01
CA THR A 57 24.18 2.39 -2.24
C THR A 57 22.98 2.58 -1.32
N ILE A 58 22.11 1.55 -1.20
CA ILE A 58 20.97 1.58 -0.28
C ILE A 58 21.45 1.71 1.17
N PHE A 59 22.47 0.99 1.56
CA PHE A 59 23.05 1.06 2.91
C PHE A 59 23.56 2.45 3.25
N VAL A 60 24.37 3.06 2.36
CA VAL A 60 24.89 4.42 2.53
C VAL A 60 23.76 5.46 2.60
N ALA A 61 22.77 5.37 1.70
CA ALA A 61 21.61 6.24 1.73
C ALA A 61 20.82 6.10 3.04
N THR A 62 20.66 4.87 3.54
CA THR A 62 19.98 4.62 4.82
C THR A 62 20.75 5.21 6.00
N LEU A 63 22.07 5.09 6.02
CA LEU A 63 22.93 5.71 7.07
C LEU A 63 22.84 7.24 7.03
N ALA A 64 22.87 7.85 5.85
CA ALA A 64 22.71 9.29 5.69
C ALA A 64 21.34 9.77 6.19
N LEU A 65 20.27 9.06 5.86
CA LEU A 65 18.92 9.34 6.38
C LEU A 65 18.85 9.16 7.90
N LEU A 66 19.47 8.13 8.44
CA LEU A 66 19.50 7.89 9.89
C LEU A 66 20.20 9.06 10.61
N ALA A 67 21.34 9.51 10.09
CA ALA A 67 22.05 10.66 10.64
C ALA A 67 21.20 11.94 10.58
N LEU A 68 20.51 12.17 9.46
CA LEU A 68 19.60 13.31 9.30
C LEU A 68 18.45 13.27 10.32
N LEU A 69 17.83 12.10 10.53
CA LEU A 69 16.78 11.90 11.51
C LEU A 69 17.28 12.15 12.93
N PHE A 70 18.50 11.68 13.28
CA PHE A 70 19.09 11.93 14.59
C PHE A 70 19.27 13.41 14.90
N VAL A 71 19.59 14.23 13.88
CA VAL A 71 19.79 15.68 14.02
C VAL A 71 18.45 16.45 14.03
N LYS A 72 17.48 16.03 13.21
CA LYS A 72 16.26 16.80 12.97
C LYS A 72 15.05 16.36 13.81
N LEU A 73 15.05 15.13 14.32
CA LEU A 73 13.89 14.63 15.07
C LEU A 73 13.87 15.23 16.48
N PRO A 74 12.75 15.85 16.90
CA PRO A 74 12.62 16.38 18.24
C PRO A 74 12.65 15.22 19.26
N ARG A 75 13.48 15.36 20.30
CA ARG A 75 13.68 14.36 21.36
C ARG A 75 12.55 14.38 22.43
N GLN A 76 11.32 14.67 22.04
CA GLN A 76 10.23 14.72 23.00
C GLN A 76 9.59 13.34 23.18
N ASN A 77 9.80 12.76 24.36
CA ASN A 77 9.11 11.55 24.82
C ASN A 77 7.67 11.90 25.26
N ARG A 78 6.78 12.24 24.33
CA ARG A 78 5.37 12.53 24.64
C ARG A 78 4.46 11.28 24.65
N LEU A 79 4.94 10.16 24.18
CA LEU A 79 4.11 8.97 24.02
C LEU A 79 4.31 8.02 25.20
N LYS A 80 3.40 8.05 26.16
CA LYS A 80 3.24 6.95 27.10
C LYS A 80 2.76 5.74 26.32
N ALA A 81 3.67 4.79 26.07
CA ALA A 81 3.27 3.52 25.51
C ALA A 81 2.29 2.85 26.48
N GLY A 82 1.08 2.54 26.00
CA GLY A 82 0.13 1.74 26.76
C GLY A 82 0.72 0.37 27.09
N SER A 83 0.20 -0.29 28.12
CA SER A 83 0.62 -1.64 28.46
C SER A 83 0.37 -2.60 27.28
N ILE A 84 1.14 -3.66 27.19
CA ILE A 84 0.97 -4.69 26.13
C ILE A 84 -0.48 -5.20 26.12
N LEU A 85 -1.10 -5.31 27.30
CA LEU A 85 -2.49 -5.75 27.43
C LEU A 85 -3.49 -4.76 26.82
N GLU A 86 -3.24 -3.44 26.97
CA GLU A 86 -4.06 -2.40 26.32
C GLU A 86 -3.92 -2.42 24.81
N GLN A 87 -2.73 -2.71 24.31
CA GLN A 87 -2.50 -2.86 22.87
C GLN A 87 -3.28 -4.06 22.29
N PHE A 88 -3.39 -5.17 23.03
CA PHE A 88 -4.24 -6.29 22.60
C PHE A 88 -5.73 -5.95 22.60
N LYS A 89 -6.22 -5.08 23.48
CA LYS A 89 -7.62 -4.63 23.47
C LYS A 89 -7.99 -3.93 22.17
N LEU A 90 -7.04 -3.23 21.52
CA LEU A 90 -7.28 -2.62 20.21
C LEU A 90 -7.70 -3.64 19.14
N PHE A 91 -7.12 -4.85 19.16
CA PHE A 91 -7.49 -5.92 18.23
C PHE A 91 -8.84 -6.57 18.55
N LEU A 92 -9.39 -6.39 19.75
CA LEU A 92 -10.75 -6.83 20.08
C LEU A 92 -11.83 -5.93 19.48
N ASP A 93 -11.47 -4.71 19.08
CA ASP A 93 -12.37 -3.84 18.32
C ASP A 93 -12.57 -4.40 16.91
N LYS A 94 -13.81 -4.81 16.61
CA LYS A 94 -14.18 -5.38 15.32
C LYS A 94 -13.88 -4.46 14.15
N ARG A 95 -13.94 -3.13 14.34
CA ARG A 95 -13.66 -2.12 13.33
C ARG A 95 -12.17 -2.13 12.94
N ILE A 96 -11.30 -2.28 13.94
CA ILE A 96 -9.85 -2.39 13.75
C ILE A 96 -9.50 -3.74 13.12
N SER A 97 -10.00 -4.85 13.66
CA SER A 97 -9.69 -6.20 13.16
C SER A 97 -10.12 -6.40 11.70
N ILE A 98 -11.33 -5.95 11.34
CA ILE A 98 -11.80 -6.00 9.94
C ILE A 98 -10.97 -5.07 9.06
N GLY A 99 -10.62 -3.87 9.54
CA GLY A 99 -9.71 -2.98 8.84
C GLY A 99 -8.34 -3.63 8.57
N CYS A 100 -7.76 -4.30 9.56
CA CYS A 100 -6.52 -5.08 9.40
C CYS A 100 -6.66 -6.20 8.36
N ALA A 101 -7.79 -6.93 8.37
CA ALA A 101 -8.08 -7.95 7.37
C ALA A 101 -8.18 -7.35 5.96
N ILE A 102 -8.81 -6.17 5.80
CA ILE A 102 -8.85 -5.45 4.53
C ILE A 102 -7.44 -5.13 4.05
N VAL A 103 -6.58 -4.57 4.91
CA VAL A 103 -5.20 -4.22 4.56
C VAL A 103 -4.41 -5.46 4.11
N PHE A 104 -4.52 -6.56 4.86
CA PHE A 104 -3.87 -7.83 4.53
C PHE A 104 -4.34 -8.37 3.16
N LEU A 105 -5.65 -8.45 2.96
CA LEU A 105 -6.25 -8.97 1.72
C LEU A 105 -5.94 -8.08 0.51
N ALA A 106 -5.95 -6.75 0.69
CA ALA A 106 -5.56 -5.80 -0.35
C ALA A 106 -4.08 -5.95 -0.74
N GLY A 107 -3.20 -6.10 0.24
CA GLY A 107 -1.79 -6.39 0.01
C GLY A 107 -1.59 -7.70 -0.74
N ALA A 108 -2.27 -8.78 -0.31
CA ALA A 108 -2.22 -10.08 -0.97
C ALA A 108 -2.75 -10.01 -2.41
N SER A 109 -3.88 -9.34 -2.63
CA SER A 109 -4.47 -9.13 -3.95
C SER A 109 -3.50 -8.39 -4.89
N THR A 110 -2.94 -7.29 -4.43
CA THR A 110 -2.02 -6.46 -5.21
C THR A 110 -0.72 -7.20 -5.52
N TYR A 111 -0.09 -7.80 -4.53
CA TYR A 111 1.25 -8.36 -4.70
C TYR A 111 1.25 -9.76 -5.33
N CYS A 112 0.10 -10.39 -5.49
CA CYS A 112 -0.03 -11.59 -6.31
C CYS A 112 0.35 -11.33 -7.77
N PHE A 113 -0.01 -10.17 -8.35
CA PHE A 113 0.37 -9.79 -9.71
C PHE A 113 1.58 -8.86 -9.76
N TYR A 114 1.68 -7.90 -8.81
CA TYR A 114 2.72 -6.87 -8.84
C TYR A 114 4.13 -7.43 -8.76
N THR A 115 4.34 -8.48 -7.97
CA THR A 115 5.63 -9.19 -7.89
C THR A 115 6.09 -9.73 -9.24
N TYR A 116 5.14 -10.01 -10.14
CA TYR A 116 5.37 -10.56 -11.46
C TYR A 116 5.16 -9.54 -12.58
N LEU A 117 5.12 -8.24 -12.25
CA LEU A 117 4.84 -7.17 -13.20
C LEU A 117 5.84 -7.15 -14.36
N THR A 118 7.14 -7.29 -14.07
CA THR A 118 8.19 -7.34 -15.10
C THR A 118 8.03 -8.53 -16.04
N PRO A 119 7.90 -9.78 -15.54
CA PRO A 119 7.57 -10.91 -16.42
C PRO A 119 6.27 -10.73 -17.22
N ILE A 120 5.22 -10.12 -16.66
CA ILE A 120 3.98 -9.84 -17.38
C ILE A 120 4.25 -8.90 -18.57
N PHE A 121 5.01 -7.84 -18.38
CA PHE A 121 5.37 -6.94 -19.46
C PHE A 121 6.18 -7.64 -20.57
N GLN A 122 7.16 -8.47 -20.19
CA GLN A 122 8.05 -9.12 -21.15
C GLN A 122 7.39 -10.32 -21.85
N GLN A 123 6.75 -11.22 -21.10
CA GLN A 123 6.30 -12.52 -21.60
C GLN A 123 4.85 -12.50 -22.10
N GLU A 124 3.96 -11.74 -21.46
CA GLU A 124 2.54 -11.70 -21.83
C GLU A 124 2.23 -10.52 -22.78
N LEU A 125 2.82 -9.35 -22.54
CA LEU A 125 2.64 -8.17 -23.40
C LEU A 125 3.72 -8.03 -24.47
N HIS A 126 4.76 -8.88 -24.46
CA HIS A 126 5.85 -8.90 -25.41
C HIS A 126 6.54 -7.54 -25.56
N ILE A 127 6.65 -6.77 -24.48
CA ILE A 127 7.34 -5.47 -24.46
C ILE A 127 8.85 -5.73 -24.61
N PRO A 128 9.51 -5.11 -25.58
CA PRO A 128 10.96 -5.22 -25.76
C PRO A 128 11.71 -4.70 -24.52
N ASP A 129 12.88 -5.27 -24.23
CA ASP A 129 13.70 -4.86 -23.08
C ASP A 129 14.06 -3.37 -23.12
N SER A 130 14.21 -2.79 -24.31
CA SER A 130 14.46 -1.36 -24.50
C SER A 130 13.30 -0.46 -24.04
N MET A 131 12.07 -0.97 -24.03
CA MET A 131 10.87 -0.23 -23.61
C MET A 131 10.38 -0.61 -22.21
N LEU A 132 10.97 -1.62 -21.59
CA LEU A 132 10.56 -2.13 -20.27
C LEU A 132 10.66 -1.05 -19.19
N SER A 133 11.75 -0.26 -19.17
CA SER A 133 11.92 0.84 -18.22
C SER A 133 10.83 1.90 -18.37
N LEU A 134 10.39 2.19 -19.58
CA LEU A 134 9.30 3.13 -19.84
C LEU A 134 7.96 2.57 -19.35
N ALA A 135 7.68 1.29 -19.58
CA ALA A 135 6.46 0.64 -19.12
C ALA A 135 6.37 0.63 -17.56
N LEU A 136 7.47 0.30 -16.90
CA LEU A 136 7.59 0.35 -15.45
C LEU A 136 7.45 1.78 -14.91
N LEU A 137 7.99 2.78 -15.63
CA LEU A 137 7.84 4.19 -15.25
C LEU A 137 6.37 4.64 -15.34
N ILE A 138 5.66 4.30 -16.40
CA ILE A 138 4.25 4.62 -16.59
C ILE A 138 3.41 3.99 -15.45
N PHE A 139 3.65 2.71 -15.14
CA PHE A 139 3.00 2.04 -14.02
C PHE A 139 3.32 2.73 -12.69
N GLY A 140 4.57 3.13 -12.50
CA GLY A 140 5.01 3.83 -11.30
C GLY A 140 4.34 5.20 -11.13
N ILE A 141 4.15 5.96 -12.22
CA ILE A 141 3.38 7.22 -12.21
C ILE A 141 1.93 6.97 -11.78
N ALA A 142 1.30 5.88 -12.28
CA ALA A 142 -0.02 5.48 -11.83
C ALA A 142 -0.06 5.19 -10.32
N ALA A 143 0.95 4.49 -9.79
CA ALA A 143 1.08 4.19 -8.36
C ALA A 143 1.28 5.45 -7.49
N ILE A 144 2.08 6.43 -7.95
CA ILE A 144 2.21 7.74 -7.29
C ILE A 144 0.85 8.44 -7.27
N THR A 145 0.17 8.49 -8.41
CA THR A 145 -1.16 9.12 -8.53
C THR A 145 -2.15 8.46 -7.56
N SER A 146 -2.10 7.13 -7.42
CA SER A 146 -2.89 6.37 -6.45
C SER A 146 -2.67 6.87 -5.01
N ASN A 147 -1.42 6.95 -4.56
CA ASN A 147 -1.10 7.40 -3.22
C ASN A 147 -1.52 8.85 -2.96
N VAL A 148 -1.22 9.77 -3.88
CA VAL A 148 -1.62 11.19 -3.74
C VAL A 148 -3.14 11.30 -3.68
N SER A 149 -3.85 10.58 -4.56
CA SER A 149 -5.33 10.58 -4.60
C SER A 149 -5.94 9.93 -3.35
N SER A 150 -5.23 9.04 -2.65
CA SER A 150 -5.72 8.41 -1.42
C SER A 150 -6.05 9.44 -0.34
N GLY A 151 -5.29 10.56 -0.25
CA GLY A 151 -5.58 11.65 0.66
C GLY A 151 -6.89 12.36 0.34
N GLN A 152 -7.19 12.57 -0.95
CA GLN A 152 -8.47 13.17 -1.38
C GLN A 152 -9.65 12.22 -1.11
N VAL A 153 -9.46 10.90 -1.33
CA VAL A 153 -10.45 9.89 -0.99
C VAL A 153 -10.73 9.89 0.52
N ALA A 154 -9.67 9.96 1.35
CA ALA A 154 -9.83 10.03 2.81
C ALA A 154 -10.65 11.26 3.24
N ASN A 155 -10.41 12.43 2.65
CA ASN A 155 -11.11 13.67 3.00
C ASN A 155 -12.57 13.71 2.50
N LYS A 156 -12.84 13.21 1.29
CA LYS A 156 -14.17 13.34 0.67
C LYS A 156 -15.12 12.21 1.06
N THR A 157 -14.67 10.98 0.96
CA THR A 157 -15.52 9.78 1.09
C THR A 157 -15.08 8.83 2.19
N GLY A 158 -13.81 8.94 2.62
CA GLY A 158 -13.24 8.05 3.64
C GLY A 158 -13.34 6.58 3.24
N ILE A 159 -13.63 5.73 4.21
CA ILE A 159 -13.74 4.27 4.02
C ILE A 159 -14.93 3.83 3.16
N ARG A 160 -15.91 4.70 2.89
CA ARG A 160 -17.07 4.37 2.05
C ARG A 160 -16.69 4.02 0.61
N MET A 161 -15.56 4.53 0.12
CA MET A 161 -15.07 4.27 -1.23
C MET A 161 -14.39 2.90 -1.37
N LEU A 162 -13.98 2.26 -0.28
CA LEU A 162 -13.21 1.01 -0.30
C LEU A 162 -13.87 -0.12 -1.08
N PRO A 163 -15.17 -0.43 -0.92
CA PRO A 163 -15.79 -1.50 -1.70
C PRO A 163 -15.70 -1.26 -3.20
N LEU A 164 -15.92 -0.02 -3.66
CA LEU A 164 -15.82 0.33 -5.08
C LEU A 164 -14.40 0.17 -5.59
N ILE A 165 -13.39 0.63 -4.83
CA ILE A 165 -11.98 0.50 -5.17
C ILE A 165 -11.62 -0.98 -5.38
N TYR A 166 -12.04 -1.86 -4.46
CA TYR A 166 -11.74 -3.29 -4.56
C TYR A 166 -12.54 -4.00 -5.63
N VAL A 167 -13.76 -3.55 -5.94
CA VAL A 167 -14.52 -4.06 -7.09
C VAL A 167 -13.75 -3.75 -8.38
N ILE A 168 -13.32 -2.51 -8.58
CA ILE A 168 -12.53 -2.11 -9.76
C ILE A 168 -11.24 -2.95 -9.84
N GLN A 169 -10.49 -3.05 -8.74
CA GLN A 169 -9.27 -3.84 -8.68
C GLN A 169 -9.52 -5.31 -9.04
N THR A 170 -10.54 -5.93 -8.44
CA THR A 170 -10.87 -7.35 -8.66
C THR A 170 -11.31 -7.60 -10.10
N VAL A 171 -12.14 -6.72 -10.67
CA VAL A 171 -12.56 -6.82 -12.07
C VAL A 171 -11.35 -6.70 -13.01
N CYS A 172 -10.48 -5.73 -12.78
CA CYS A 172 -9.24 -5.59 -13.57
C CYS A 172 -8.34 -6.83 -13.47
N LEU A 173 -8.22 -7.43 -12.28
CA LEU A 173 -7.45 -8.65 -12.07
C LEU A 173 -8.07 -9.86 -12.80
N LEU A 174 -9.40 -10.00 -12.81
CA LEU A 174 -10.10 -11.05 -13.55
C LEU A 174 -9.98 -10.85 -15.07
N LEU A 175 -9.93 -9.60 -15.54
CA LEU A 175 -9.77 -9.27 -16.96
C LEU A 175 -8.31 -9.40 -17.44
N LEU A 176 -7.34 -9.38 -16.53
CA LEU A 176 -5.92 -9.37 -16.88
C LEU A 176 -5.52 -10.50 -17.83
N PRO A 177 -5.92 -11.78 -17.65
CA PRO A 177 -5.58 -12.89 -18.55
C PRO A 177 -6.07 -12.68 -19.99
N ILE A 178 -7.19 -11.99 -20.16
CA ILE A 178 -7.77 -11.71 -21.48
C ILE A 178 -7.15 -10.44 -22.06
N ALA A 179 -6.95 -9.42 -21.24
CA ALA A 179 -6.42 -8.13 -21.65
C ALA A 179 -4.97 -8.21 -22.15
N THR A 180 -4.16 -9.11 -21.59
CA THR A 180 -2.74 -9.28 -21.99
C THR A 180 -2.53 -9.85 -23.39
N HIS A 181 -3.59 -10.31 -24.08
CA HIS A 181 -3.47 -10.67 -25.51
C HIS A 181 -3.19 -9.47 -26.43
N ASN A 182 -3.47 -8.26 -25.96
CA ASN A 182 -3.21 -7.03 -26.72
C ASN A 182 -2.48 -6.03 -25.83
N LEU A 183 -1.43 -5.41 -26.37
CA LEU A 183 -0.61 -4.44 -25.65
C LEU A 183 -1.43 -3.26 -25.09
N VAL A 184 -2.39 -2.75 -25.87
CA VAL A 184 -3.19 -1.59 -25.44
C VAL A 184 -4.15 -1.97 -24.32
N SER A 185 -4.89 -3.08 -24.45
CA SER A 185 -5.83 -3.52 -23.41
C SER A 185 -5.11 -3.96 -22.14
N GLY A 186 -4.01 -4.70 -22.26
CA GLY A 186 -3.20 -5.11 -21.12
C GLY A 186 -2.53 -3.92 -20.41
N GLY A 187 -1.97 -3.00 -21.18
CA GLY A 187 -1.40 -1.76 -20.65
C GLY A 187 -2.44 -0.90 -19.90
N LEU A 188 -3.65 -0.77 -20.47
CA LEU A 188 -4.74 -0.03 -19.82
C LEU A 188 -5.18 -0.68 -18.49
N VAL A 189 -5.36 -2.00 -18.48
CA VAL A 189 -5.74 -2.74 -17.26
C VAL A 189 -4.66 -2.61 -16.20
N LEU A 190 -3.39 -2.76 -16.55
CA LEU A 190 -2.28 -2.59 -15.61
C LEU A 190 -2.18 -1.14 -15.11
N PHE A 191 -2.41 -0.15 -15.97
CA PHE A 191 -2.44 1.25 -15.56
C PHE A 191 -3.55 1.52 -14.54
N ILE A 192 -4.77 1.01 -14.79
CA ILE A 192 -5.89 1.14 -13.82
C ILE A 192 -5.53 0.44 -12.50
N LEU A 193 -4.95 -0.76 -12.54
CA LEU A 193 -4.47 -1.45 -11.34
C LEU A 193 -3.45 -0.60 -10.57
N GLY A 194 -2.51 0.06 -11.26
CA GLY A 194 -1.58 1.00 -10.66
C GLY A 194 -2.26 2.18 -9.98
N VAL A 195 -3.32 2.74 -10.59
CA VAL A 195 -4.08 3.88 -10.04
C VAL A 195 -4.89 3.49 -8.79
N VAL A 196 -5.36 2.25 -8.68
CA VAL A 196 -6.22 1.85 -7.55
C VAL A 196 -5.48 1.20 -6.40
N MET A 197 -4.27 0.68 -6.61
CA MET A 197 -3.57 -0.22 -5.66
C MET A 197 -3.28 0.39 -4.28
N TYR A 198 -3.10 1.70 -4.18
CA TYR A 198 -2.77 2.41 -2.93
C TYR A 198 -3.85 3.36 -2.44
N LEU A 199 -5.01 3.43 -3.10
CA LEU A 199 -6.11 4.33 -2.70
C LEU A 199 -6.64 4.05 -1.29
N LEU A 200 -6.42 2.85 -0.76
CA LEU A 200 -6.81 2.44 0.59
C LEU A 200 -5.99 3.10 1.71
N ASN A 201 -4.76 3.53 1.41
CA ASN A 201 -3.78 3.89 2.43
C ASN A 201 -4.27 4.98 3.39
N SER A 202 -4.58 6.17 2.88
CA SER A 202 -5.02 7.28 3.74
C SER A 202 -6.40 7.04 4.38
N PRO A 203 -7.43 6.51 3.69
CA PRO A 203 -8.71 6.24 4.32
C PRO A 203 -8.63 5.28 5.50
N LEU A 204 -7.90 4.16 5.38
CA LEU A 204 -7.76 3.20 6.46
C LEU A 204 -6.84 3.70 7.57
N GLN A 205 -5.76 4.44 7.23
CA GLN A 205 -4.91 5.07 8.25
C GLN A 205 -5.70 6.04 9.11
N MET A 206 -6.50 6.91 8.49
CA MET A 206 -7.37 7.84 9.21
C MET A 206 -8.42 7.12 10.05
N HIS A 207 -8.98 6.02 9.53
CA HIS A 207 -9.93 5.19 10.27
C HIS A 207 -9.31 4.62 11.55
N PHE A 208 -8.11 4.02 11.47
CA PHE A 208 -7.41 3.47 12.63
C PHE A 208 -7.03 4.55 13.64
N LEU A 209 -6.49 5.67 13.16
CA LEU A 209 -6.10 6.79 14.02
C LEU A 209 -7.31 7.39 14.74
N LYS A 210 -8.44 7.63 14.06
CA LYS A 210 -9.66 8.18 14.65
C LYS A 210 -10.18 7.29 15.79
N ILE A 211 -10.24 5.97 15.60
CA ILE A 211 -10.68 5.04 16.63
C ILE A 211 -9.70 5.05 17.81
N ALA A 212 -8.40 4.95 17.51
CA ALA A 212 -7.38 4.92 18.56
C ALA A 212 -7.38 6.22 19.38
N THR A 213 -7.41 7.38 18.75
CA THR A 213 -7.37 8.69 19.44
C THR A 213 -8.61 8.89 20.31
N ARG A 214 -9.80 8.42 19.89
CA ARG A 214 -11.05 8.63 20.65
C ARG A 214 -11.27 7.59 21.75
N GLU A 215 -11.02 6.32 21.45
CA GLU A 215 -11.44 5.22 22.33
C GLU A 215 -10.25 4.50 23.00
N HIS A 216 -9.05 4.57 22.41
CA HIS A 216 -7.85 3.88 22.85
C HIS A 216 -6.60 4.77 22.78
N PRO A 217 -6.54 5.95 23.47
CA PRO A 217 -5.47 6.94 23.27
C PRO A 217 -4.07 6.40 23.61
N ALA A 218 -3.95 5.39 24.47
CA ALA A 218 -2.70 4.70 24.77
C ALA A 218 -2.18 3.82 23.60
N CYS A 219 -3.03 3.56 22.57
CA CYS A 219 -2.73 2.67 21.45
C CYS A 219 -2.52 3.39 20.12
N VAL A 220 -2.45 4.72 20.08
CA VAL A 220 -2.29 5.51 18.85
C VAL A 220 -1.05 5.09 18.07
N ASN A 221 0.07 4.83 18.75
CA ASN A 221 1.30 4.33 18.11
C ASN A 221 1.13 2.97 17.43
N LEU A 222 0.41 2.06 18.09
CA LEU A 222 0.09 0.77 17.49
C LEU A 222 -0.81 0.97 16.27
N ALA A 223 -1.88 1.75 16.39
CA ALA A 223 -2.82 2.04 15.32
C ALA A 223 -2.11 2.64 14.10
N SER A 224 -1.13 3.52 14.29
CA SER A 224 -0.33 4.11 13.21
C SER A 224 0.52 3.08 12.45
N SER A 225 0.86 1.96 13.07
CA SER A 225 1.70 0.91 12.47
C SER A 225 0.90 -0.23 11.81
N LEU A 226 -0.40 -0.34 12.08
CA LEU A 226 -1.22 -1.47 11.63
C LEU A 226 -1.21 -1.64 10.11
N ILE A 227 -1.35 -0.55 9.35
CA ILE A 227 -1.30 -0.64 7.89
C ILE A 227 0.02 -1.25 7.44
N SER A 228 1.15 -0.71 7.91
CA SER A 228 2.46 -1.21 7.48
C SER A 228 2.65 -2.68 7.81
N VAL A 229 2.22 -3.11 9.00
CA VAL A 229 2.38 -4.51 9.45
C VAL A 229 1.52 -5.44 8.62
N PHE A 230 0.22 -5.21 8.54
CA PHE A 230 -0.71 -6.09 7.84
C PHE A 230 -0.52 -6.06 6.32
N PHE A 231 -0.13 -4.91 5.76
CA PHE A 231 0.21 -4.81 4.35
C PHE A 231 1.45 -5.65 4.00
N ASN A 232 2.49 -5.65 4.83
CA ASN A 232 3.66 -6.50 4.62
C ASN A 232 3.35 -8.00 4.74
N PHE A 233 2.46 -8.41 5.66
CA PHE A 233 1.96 -9.78 5.68
C PHE A 233 1.19 -10.11 4.38
N GLY A 234 0.38 -9.17 3.89
CA GLY A 234 -0.30 -9.30 2.61
C GLY A 234 0.69 -9.44 1.44
N ILE A 235 1.75 -8.62 1.40
CA ILE A 235 2.83 -8.73 0.40
C ILE A 235 3.42 -10.15 0.40
N ALA A 236 3.79 -10.65 1.56
CA ALA A 236 4.39 -11.98 1.68
C ALA A 236 3.43 -13.08 1.20
N ALA A 237 2.18 -13.05 1.66
CA ALA A 237 1.16 -14.04 1.26
C ALA A 237 0.84 -13.95 -0.24
N GLY A 238 0.64 -12.74 -0.77
CA GLY A 238 0.33 -12.51 -2.18
C GLY A 238 1.46 -12.93 -3.11
N SER A 239 2.69 -12.56 -2.78
CA SER A 239 3.87 -12.95 -3.58
C SER A 239 4.07 -14.46 -3.59
N ALA A 240 3.90 -15.13 -2.43
CA ALA A 240 3.99 -16.58 -2.34
C ALA A 240 2.88 -17.27 -3.15
N MET A 241 1.64 -16.79 -3.03
CA MET A 241 0.51 -17.29 -3.81
C MET A 241 0.74 -17.11 -5.31
N GLY A 242 1.21 -15.93 -5.72
CA GLY A 242 1.59 -15.67 -7.12
C GLY A 242 2.66 -16.65 -7.61
N GLY A 243 3.68 -16.96 -6.78
CA GLY A 243 4.72 -17.95 -7.13
C GLY A 243 4.16 -19.35 -7.37
N VAL A 244 3.23 -19.78 -6.53
CA VAL A 244 2.54 -21.07 -6.73
C VAL A 244 1.75 -21.06 -8.03
N ILE A 245 1.02 -19.99 -8.33
CA ILE A 245 0.23 -19.87 -9.55
C ILE A 245 1.12 -19.88 -10.79
N VAL A 246 2.20 -19.09 -10.78
CA VAL A 246 3.17 -19.07 -11.90
C VAL A 246 3.74 -20.45 -12.16
N LYS A 247 4.09 -21.18 -11.10
CA LYS A 247 4.67 -22.53 -11.21
C LYS A 247 3.71 -23.57 -11.79
N TYR A 248 2.44 -23.56 -11.40
CA TYR A 248 1.50 -24.65 -11.73
C TYR A 248 0.47 -24.27 -12.81
N ALA A 249 0.08 -22.99 -12.90
CA ALA A 249 -0.93 -22.53 -13.83
C ALA A 249 -0.38 -21.58 -14.92
N GLY A 250 0.78 -20.97 -14.68
CA GLY A 250 1.41 -20.03 -15.58
C GLY A 250 1.19 -18.57 -15.16
N LEU A 251 2.06 -17.69 -15.69
CA LEU A 251 2.12 -16.26 -15.38
C LEU A 251 0.80 -15.54 -15.65
N ARG A 252 0.12 -15.91 -16.72
CA ARG A 252 -1.15 -15.34 -17.16
C ARG A 252 -2.24 -15.37 -16.08
N PHE A 253 -2.22 -16.37 -15.20
CA PHE A 253 -3.27 -16.59 -14.20
C PHE A 253 -3.03 -15.89 -12.85
N VAL A 254 -1.93 -15.14 -12.70
CA VAL A 254 -1.66 -14.40 -11.44
C VAL A 254 -2.74 -13.38 -11.12
N GLY A 255 -3.40 -12.82 -12.15
CA GLY A 255 -4.54 -11.92 -11.97
C GLY A 255 -5.72 -12.62 -11.29
N ILE A 256 -6.08 -13.82 -11.75
CA ILE A 256 -7.18 -14.62 -11.14
C ILE A 256 -6.83 -14.97 -9.69
N GLY A 257 -5.57 -15.33 -9.41
CA GLY A 257 -5.13 -15.55 -8.04
C GLY A 257 -5.28 -14.32 -7.16
N GLY A 258 -4.89 -13.15 -7.66
CA GLY A 258 -5.05 -11.88 -6.95
C GLY A 258 -6.51 -11.47 -6.74
N ALA A 259 -7.42 -11.90 -7.61
CA ALA A 259 -8.85 -11.63 -7.47
C ALA A 259 -9.47 -12.32 -6.24
N VAL A 260 -8.96 -13.49 -5.83
CA VAL A 260 -9.48 -14.22 -4.67
C VAL A 260 -9.40 -13.40 -3.38
N PRO A 261 -8.22 -12.92 -2.93
CA PRO A 261 -8.17 -12.02 -1.79
C PRO A 261 -8.84 -10.66 -2.08
N GLY A 262 -8.92 -10.21 -3.33
CA GLY A 262 -9.68 -9.03 -3.72
C GLY A 262 -11.17 -9.15 -3.37
N ILE A 263 -11.80 -10.29 -3.66
CA ILE A 263 -13.19 -10.57 -3.25
C ILE A 263 -13.31 -10.55 -1.72
N GLY A 264 -12.36 -11.16 -1.01
CA GLY A 264 -12.33 -11.10 0.45
C GLY A 264 -12.25 -9.66 0.98
N ALA A 265 -11.45 -8.80 0.35
CA ALA A 265 -11.35 -7.39 0.71
C ALA A 265 -12.68 -6.63 0.48
N ILE A 266 -13.42 -6.94 -0.61
CA ILE A 266 -14.75 -6.37 -0.86
C ILE A 266 -15.71 -6.75 0.27
N ILE A 267 -15.78 -8.03 0.62
CA ILE A 267 -16.66 -8.54 1.67
C ILE A 267 -16.33 -7.85 3.01
N CYS A 268 -15.06 -7.84 3.40
CA CYS A 268 -14.62 -7.17 4.62
C CYS A 268 -14.94 -5.66 4.62
N ALA A 269 -14.77 -4.98 3.47
CA ALA A 269 -15.09 -3.56 3.37
C ALA A 269 -16.59 -3.28 3.50
N VAL A 270 -17.44 -4.12 2.94
CA VAL A 270 -18.90 -4.02 3.10
C VAL A 270 -19.30 -4.28 4.56
N ILE A 271 -18.76 -5.31 5.20
CA ILE A 271 -19.02 -5.62 6.62
C ILE A 271 -18.56 -4.45 7.50
N LEU A 272 -17.40 -3.86 7.23
CA LEU A 272 -16.91 -2.69 7.98
C LEU A 272 -17.91 -1.54 7.92
N LEU A 273 -18.44 -1.24 6.73
CA LEU A 273 -19.45 -0.18 6.54
C LEU A 273 -20.76 -0.47 7.27
N GLN A 274 -21.19 -1.73 7.34
CA GLN A 274 -22.41 -2.12 8.07
C GLN A 274 -22.25 -1.97 9.59
N ILE A 275 -21.04 -2.25 10.14
CA ILE A 275 -20.75 -2.10 11.56
C ILE A 275 -20.64 -0.63 11.96
N MET A 276 -20.17 0.21 11.07
CA MET A 276 -20.10 1.65 11.27
C MET A 276 -21.51 2.25 11.08
N LYS A 277 -22.25 2.46 12.17
CA LYS A 277 -23.59 3.05 12.14
C LYS A 277 -23.60 4.35 11.33
N PRO A 278 -24.60 4.55 10.45
CA PRO A 278 -24.76 5.82 9.74
C PRO A 278 -25.05 6.93 10.78
N GLY A 279 -24.06 7.78 11.04
CA GLY A 279 -24.24 8.97 11.87
C GLY A 279 -23.14 9.32 12.87
N ALA A 280 -22.27 8.39 13.29
CA ALA A 280 -21.33 8.66 14.37
C ALA A 280 -19.93 9.14 13.92
N ASP A 281 -19.48 8.86 12.67
CA ASP A 281 -18.07 9.01 12.33
C ASP A 281 -17.73 9.38 10.87
N ILE A 282 -18.63 10.06 10.16
CA ILE A 282 -18.42 10.32 8.72
C ILE A 282 -18.07 11.78 8.42
N ARG A 283 -17.85 12.61 9.46
CA ARG A 283 -17.36 13.99 9.28
C ARG A 283 -16.03 14.18 9.98
#